data_84db89c026c765a1ce7c4a9f2c3cf48d
#
_entry.id   84db89c026c765a1ce7c4a9f2c3cf48d
#
_cell.length_a   1.000
_cell.length_b   1.000
_cell.length_c   1.000
_cell.angle_alpha   90.00
_cell.angle_beta   90.00
_cell.angle_gamma   90.00
#
_symmetry.space_group_name_H-M   'P 1'
#
loop_
_entity.id
_entity.type
_entity.pdbx_description
1 polymer ?
#
loop_
_entity_poly.entity_id
_entity_poly.type
_entity_poly.pdbx_seq_one_letter_code
_entity_poly.pdbx_strand_id
1 'polypeptide(L)'
;MKSPICDQLGIEFPLVAFTHCRDVVCEVSKAGGMGVLGAAGYSPEQLEIELKWIDEHIDGMPYGVDLIVPTSMANKDESASAEEIEDLVPDEHKQFASSILARHQIDTGDLYQEHRSTVGRGFLGETGAASILDVAFA
;
A
#
# COMPACT_ATOMS: atom_id res chain seq x y z
N MET A 1 29.05 -2.41 2.11
CA MET A 1 28.96 -3.68 1.31
C MET A 1 28.35 -3.26 -0.02
N LYS A 2 29.13 -3.26 -1.11
CA LYS A 2 28.62 -2.87 -2.43
C LYS A 2 28.19 -4.11 -3.22
N SER A 3 27.06 -4.04 -3.89
CA SER A 3 26.59 -5.05 -4.84
C SER A 3 26.10 -4.35 -6.10
N PRO A 4 25.98 -5.05 -7.25
CA PRO A 4 25.49 -4.44 -8.49
C PRO A 4 24.14 -3.74 -8.37
N ILE A 5 23.28 -4.19 -7.47
CA ILE A 5 21.98 -3.57 -7.22
C ILE A 5 22.11 -2.17 -6.60
N CYS A 6 23.17 -1.91 -5.82
CA CYS A 6 23.42 -0.58 -5.27
C CYS A 6 23.67 0.44 -6.38
N ASP A 7 24.45 0.07 -7.39
CA ASP A 7 24.76 0.95 -8.52
C ASP A 7 23.51 1.19 -9.40
N GLN A 8 22.65 0.17 -9.54
CA GLN A 8 21.39 0.28 -10.30
C GLN A 8 20.36 1.17 -9.62
N LEU A 9 20.24 1.08 -8.29
CA LEU A 9 19.25 1.81 -7.50
C LEU A 9 19.77 3.15 -6.97
N GLY A 10 21.08 3.45 -7.13
CA GLY A 10 21.69 4.66 -6.60
C GLY A 10 21.79 4.69 -5.07
N ILE A 11 21.90 3.53 -4.41
CA ILE A 11 21.97 3.37 -2.96
C ILE A 11 23.35 2.95 -2.47
N GLU A 12 23.65 3.22 -1.21
CA GLU A 12 24.95 2.89 -0.61
C GLU A 12 25.03 1.42 -0.14
N PHE A 13 23.94 0.91 0.39
CA PHE A 13 23.83 -0.46 0.93
C PHE A 13 22.72 -1.23 0.21
N PRO A 14 22.86 -2.54 -0.01
CA PRO A 14 21.82 -3.38 -0.64
C PRO A 14 20.71 -3.70 0.38
N LEU A 15 20.09 -2.66 0.92
CA LEU A 15 19.00 -2.73 1.89
C LEU A 15 17.79 -2.00 1.32
N VAL A 16 16.69 -2.74 1.24
CA VAL A 16 15.38 -2.21 0.85
C VAL A 16 14.43 -2.44 2.02
N ALA A 17 13.75 -1.39 2.48
CA ALA A 17 12.83 -1.45 3.60
C ALA A 17 11.43 -1.02 3.18
N PHE A 18 10.48 -1.95 3.23
CA PHE A 18 9.06 -1.71 2.99
C PHE A 18 8.40 -1.12 4.23
N THR A 19 7.56 -0.10 4.03
CA THR A 19 6.80 0.56 5.10
C THR A 19 5.56 1.28 4.54
N HIS A 20 4.55 1.51 5.39
CA HIS A 20 3.42 2.40 5.10
C HIS A 20 3.61 3.83 5.66
N CYS A 21 4.80 4.12 6.21
CA CYS A 21 5.09 5.40 6.86
C CYS A 21 6.10 6.18 6.04
N ARG A 22 5.69 7.32 5.50
CA ARG A 22 6.52 8.20 4.67
C ARG A 22 7.80 8.67 5.38
N ASP A 23 7.73 8.93 6.68
CA ASP A 23 8.91 9.32 7.47
C ASP A 23 9.98 8.23 7.46
N VAL A 24 9.56 6.96 7.60
CA VAL A 24 10.47 5.82 7.57
C VAL A 24 11.07 5.64 6.17
N VAL A 25 10.30 5.88 5.10
CA VAL A 25 10.82 5.89 3.73
C VAL A 25 11.98 6.88 3.61
N CYS A 26 11.77 8.12 4.05
CA CYS A 26 12.80 9.16 3.98
C CYS A 26 14.05 8.79 4.79
N GLU A 27 13.88 8.34 6.02
CA GLU A 27 15.03 8.06 6.91
C GLU A 27 15.84 6.84 6.45
N VAL A 28 15.19 5.80 5.91
CA VAL A 28 15.89 4.65 5.33
C VAL A 28 16.69 5.07 4.09
N SER A 29 16.11 5.88 3.21
CA SER A 29 16.79 6.35 2.00
C SER A 29 17.95 7.29 2.34
N LYS A 30 17.78 8.24 3.25
CA LYS A 30 18.87 9.11 3.74
C LYS A 30 19.99 8.33 4.42
N ALA A 31 19.68 7.22 5.07
CA ALA A 31 20.68 6.34 5.68
C ALA A 31 21.47 5.51 4.65
N GLY A 32 21.19 5.64 3.35
CA GLY A 32 21.92 4.97 2.26
C GLY A 32 21.29 3.67 1.76
N GLY A 33 20.10 3.30 2.28
CA GLY A 33 19.26 2.22 1.75
C GLY A 33 18.25 2.72 0.73
N MET A 34 17.16 2.00 0.57
CA MET A 34 15.99 2.39 -0.23
C MET A 34 14.71 2.14 0.57
N GLY A 35 14.04 3.19 0.98
CA GLY A 35 12.70 3.10 1.54
C GLY A 35 11.69 2.81 0.44
N VAL A 36 10.71 1.96 0.71
CA VAL A 36 9.63 1.64 -0.23
C VAL A 36 8.29 1.89 0.45
N LEU A 37 7.51 2.83 -0.10
CA LEU A 37 6.18 3.14 0.39
C LEU A 37 5.18 2.09 -0.11
N GLY A 38 4.50 1.39 0.81
CA GLY A 38 3.37 0.52 0.48
C GLY A 38 2.13 1.35 0.19
N ALA A 39 1.76 1.46 -1.10
CA ALA A 39 0.72 2.38 -1.55
C ALA A 39 -0.61 1.70 -1.92
N ALA A 40 -0.74 0.41 -1.72
CA ALA A 40 -1.93 -0.36 -2.11
C ALA A 40 -3.27 0.12 -1.52
N GLY A 41 -3.22 0.86 -0.40
CA GLY A 41 -4.41 1.38 0.28
C GLY A 41 -4.71 2.85 0.01
N TYR A 42 -3.87 3.56 -0.74
CA TYR A 42 -4.07 4.98 -1.02
C TYR A 42 -4.97 5.21 -2.24
N SER A 43 -5.77 6.29 -2.21
CA SER A 43 -6.34 6.85 -3.43
C SER A 43 -5.24 7.57 -4.24
N PRO A 44 -5.44 7.80 -5.57
CA PRO A 44 -4.50 8.59 -6.35
C PRO A 44 -4.16 9.94 -5.71
N GLU A 45 -5.17 10.65 -5.21
CA GLU A 45 -5.01 11.96 -4.55
C GLU A 45 -4.25 11.85 -3.23
N GLN A 46 -4.49 10.79 -2.46
CA GLN A 46 -3.74 10.53 -1.21
C GLN A 46 -2.29 10.17 -1.52
N LEU A 47 -2.06 9.35 -2.54
CA LEU A 47 -0.72 8.98 -2.95
C LEU A 47 0.08 10.21 -3.40
N GLU A 48 -0.52 11.09 -4.21
CA GLU A 48 0.11 12.35 -4.63
C GLU A 48 0.57 13.19 -3.43
N ILE A 49 -0.26 13.29 -2.39
CA ILE A 49 0.10 14.02 -1.14
C ILE A 49 1.30 13.37 -0.45
N GLU A 50 1.31 12.03 -0.35
CA GLU A 50 2.38 11.30 0.31
C GLU A 50 3.70 11.39 -0.45
N LEU A 51 3.66 11.24 -1.79
CA LEU A 51 4.85 11.33 -2.63
C LEU A 51 5.44 12.74 -2.62
N LYS A 52 4.61 13.77 -2.74
CA LYS A 52 5.06 15.15 -2.65
C LYS A 52 5.75 15.44 -1.31
N TRP A 53 5.18 14.94 -0.22
CA TRP A 53 5.81 15.09 1.10
C TRP A 53 7.16 14.37 1.17
N ILE A 54 7.26 13.16 0.63
CA ILE A 54 8.52 12.41 0.56
C ILE A 54 9.55 13.20 -0.25
N ASP A 55 9.20 13.69 -1.43
CA ASP A 55 10.10 14.46 -2.29
C ASP A 55 10.65 15.72 -1.61
N GLU A 56 9.83 16.38 -0.80
CA GLU A 56 10.24 17.57 -0.03
C GLU A 56 11.18 17.23 1.14
N HIS A 57 11.23 15.97 1.60
CA HIS A 57 11.94 15.59 2.83
C HIS A 57 13.06 14.57 2.63
N ILE A 58 13.20 13.98 1.45
CA ILE A 58 14.13 12.85 1.19
C ILE A 58 15.54 13.29 0.76
N ASP A 59 15.78 14.59 0.60
CA ASP A 59 17.07 15.17 0.19
C ASP A 59 17.57 14.63 -1.18
N GLY A 60 16.65 14.30 -2.09
CA GLY A 60 16.96 13.79 -3.43
C GLY A 60 17.46 12.34 -3.46
N MET A 61 17.32 11.60 -2.37
CA MET A 61 17.66 10.18 -2.33
C MET A 61 16.59 9.34 -3.03
N PRO A 62 16.95 8.19 -3.63
CA PRO A 62 16.00 7.32 -4.29
C PRO A 62 15.10 6.63 -3.29
N TYR A 63 13.83 6.44 -3.70
CA TYR A 63 12.85 5.61 -2.97
C TYR A 63 12.00 4.83 -3.96
N GLY A 64 11.20 3.89 -3.45
CA GLY A 64 10.28 3.10 -4.24
C GLY A 64 8.85 3.23 -3.76
N VAL A 65 7.92 2.84 -4.63
CA VAL A 65 6.50 2.70 -4.33
C VAL A 65 6.08 1.28 -4.66
N ASP A 66 5.42 0.61 -3.72
CA ASP A 66 4.87 -0.73 -3.91
C ASP A 66 3.38 -0.65 -4.21
N LEU A 67 3.00 -1.17 -5.37
CA LEU A 67 1.63 -1.17 -5.87
C LEU A 67 1.16 -2.61 -6.09
N ILE A 68 -0.09 -2.88 -5.74
CA ILE A 68 -0.74 -4.15 -6.06
C ILE A 68 -1.45 -4.01 -7.39
N VAL A 69 -0.97 -4.76 -8.40
CA VAL A 69 -1.62 -4.88 -9.71
C VAL A 69 -2.13 -6.30 -9.86
N PRO A 70 -3.44 -6.54 -9.66
CA PRO A 70 -4.00 -7.88 -9.78
C PRO A 70 -3.91 -8.38 -11.22
N THR A 71 -3.36 -9.57 -11.41
CA THR A 71 -3.28 -10.24 -12.74
C THR A 71 -4.51 -11.07 -13.08
N SER A 72 -5.32 -11.39 -12.08
CA SER A 72 -6.58 -12.13 -12.24
C SER A 72 -7.61 -11.61 -11.24
N MET A 73 -8.59 -10.91 -11.75
CA MET A 73 -9.83 -10.60 -11.02
C MET A 73 -11.01 -11.19 -11.77
N ALA A 74 -12.06 -11.57 -11.04
CA ALA A 74 -13.28 -12.13 -11.60
C ALA A 74 -13.93 -11.18 -12.63
N ASN A 75 -13.72 -9.88 -12.49
CA ASN A 75 -14.16 -8.83 -13.41
C ASN A 75 -12.99 -7.91 -13.73
N LYS A 76 -12.43 -8.06 -14.92
CA LYS A 76 -11.26 -7.26 -15.36
C LYS A 76 -11.56 -5.78 -15.59
N ASP A 77 -12.81 -5.43 -15.81
CA ASP A 77 -13.24 -4.09 -16.26
C ASP A 77 -13.89 -3.24 -15.17
N GLU A 78 -14.11 -3.79 -13.97
CA GLU A 78 -14.74 -3.07 -12.86
C GLU A 78 -13.92 -3.27 -11.58
N SER A 79 -13.68 -2.19 -10.86
CA SER A 79 -13.17 -2.26 -9.50
C SER A 79 -14.20 -2.97 -8.63
N ALA A 80 -13.85 -4.15 -8.09
CA ALA A 80 -14.72 -4.87 -7.19
C ALA A 80 -15.08 -3.97 -5.99
N SER A 81 -16.35 -3.86 -5.65
CA SER A 81 -16.78 -3.16 -4.46
C SER A 81 -16.29 -3.89 -3.20
N ALA A 82 -16.17 -3.18 -2.08
CA ALA A 82 -15.82 -3.81 -0.81
C ALA A 82 -16.78 -4.94 -0.43
N GLU A 83 -18.06 -4.82 -0.82
CA GLU A 83 -19.10 -5.84 -0.60
C GLU A 83 -18.83 -7.09 -1.45
N GLU A 84 -18.48 -6.94 -2.73
CA GLU A 84 -18.15 -8.07 -3.61
C GLU A 84 -16.89 -8.81 -3.13
N ILE A 85 -15.89 -8.09 -2.62
CA ILE A 85 -14.69 -8.70 -2.02
C ILE A 85 -15.04 -9.44 -0.73
N GLU A 86 -15.91 -8.87 0.11
CA GLU A 86 -16.37 -9.50 1.35
C GLU A 86 -17.15 -10.79 1.08
N ASP A 87 -17.95 -10.82 0.01
CA ASP A 87 -18.70 -12.01 -0.39
C ASP A 87 -17.80 -13.16 -0.88
N LEU A 88 -16.58 -12.83 -1.35
CA LEU A 88 -15.59 -13.84 -1.71
C LEU A 88 -14.90 -14.49 -0.49
N VAL A 89 -15.00 -13.88 0.70
CA VAL A 89 -14.40 -14.43 1.91
C VAL A 89 -15.33 -15.51 2.48
N PRO A 90 -14.89 -16.77 2.63
CA PRO A 90 -15.71 -17.84 3.20
C PRO A 90 -16.23 -17.51 4.58
N ASP A 91 -17.48 -17.89 4.85
CA ASP A 91 -18.14 -17.60 6.14
C ASP A 91 -17.38 -18.18 7.35
N GLU A 92 -16.73 -19.32 7.18
CA GLU A 92 -15.89 -19.93 8.21
C GLU A 92 -14.73 -19.03 8.64
N HIS A 93 -14.14 -18.28 7.70
CA HIS A 93 -13.08 -17.32 8.01
C HIS A 93 -13.62 -16.10 8.75
N LYS A 94 -14.79 -15.59 8.33
CA LYS A 94 -15.49 -14.48 9.02
C LYS A 94 -15.84 -14.87 10.46
N GLN A 95 -16.37 -16.08 10.66
CA GLN A 95 -16.72 -16.62 11.98
C GLN A 95 -15.46 -16.81 12.85
N PHE A 96 -14.38 -17.31 12.27
CA PHE A 96 -13.12 -17.47 12.98
C PHE A 96 -12.58 -16.13 13.48
N ALA A 97 -12.50 -15.12 12.62
CA ALA A 97 -12.09 -13.77 13.00
C ALA A 97 -12.97 -13.18 14.11
N SER A 98 -14.29 -13.29 13.96
CA SER A 98 -15.25 -12.84 14.98
C SER A 98 -15.08 -13.55 16.32
N SER A 99 -14.75 -14.85 16.30
CA SER A 99 -14.49 -15.64 17.51
C SER A 99 -13.24 -15.17 18.27
N ILE A 100 -12.21 -14.73 17.53
CA ILE A 100 -10.99 -14.14 18.13
C ILE A 100 -11.33 -12.82 18.81
N LEU A 101 -12.02 -11.92 18.10
CA LEU A 101 -12.42 -10.62 18.62
C LEU A 101 -13.24 -10.78 19.91
N ALA A 102 -14.24 -11.68 19.89
CA ALA A 102 -15.06 -11.95 21.06
C ALA A 102 -14.25 -12.52 22.24
N ARG A 103 -13.32 -13.45 21.97
CA ARG A 103 -12.46 -14.05 23.00
C ARG A 103 -11.59 -13.00 23.71
N HIS A 104 -11.11 -12.02 22.96
CA HIS A 104 -10.26 -10.95 23.48
C HIS A 104 -11.04 -9.70 23.91
N GLN A 105 -12.37 -9.75 23.90
CA GLN A 105 -13.25 -8.64 24.27
C GLN A 105 -12.94 -7.35 23.48
N ILE A 106 -12.58 -7.52 22.21
CA ILE A 106 -12.31 -6.40 21.30
C ILE A 106 -13.64 -6.00 20.68
N ASP A 107 -14.10 -4.81 21.05
CA ASP A 107 -15.25 -4.16 20.42
C ASP A 107 -14.75 -3.36 19.21
N THR A 108 -15.18 -3.76 18.03
CA THR A 108 -14.83 -3.05 16.79
C THR A 108 -15.73 -1.84 16.54
N GLY A 109 -16.89 -1.75 17.22
CA GLY A 109 -17.83 -0.63 17.11
C GLY A 109 -18.01 -0.13 15.66
N ASP A 110 -17.96 1.19 15.48
CA ASP A 110 -18.07 1.83 14.17
C ASP A 110 -16.75 1.79 13.36
N LEU A 111 -15.61 1.41 13.97
CA LEU A 111 -14.31 1.35 13.31
C LEU A 111 -14.31 0.46 12.06
N TYR A 112 -15.09 -0.61 12.09
CA TYR A 112 -15.23 -1.52 10.95
C TYR A 112 -15.94 -0.83 9.77
N GLN A 113 -16.94 -0.01 10.05
CA GLN A 113 -17.68 0.75 9.04
C GLN A 113 -16.81 1.91 8.49
N GLU A 114 -16.11 2.58 9.37
CA GLU A 114 -15.21 3.69 9.03
C GLU A 114 -14.04 3.20 8.16
N HIS A 115 -13.44 2.06 8.52
CA HIS A 115 -12.37 1.43 7.75
C HIS A 115 -12.85 0.92 6.38
N ARG A 116 -14.04 0.34 6.28
CA ARG A 116 -14.67 -0.04 5.00
C ARG A 116 -14.86 1.16 4.06
N SER A 117 -15.06 2.35 4.58
CA SER A 117 -15.21 3.56 3.77
C SER A 117 -13.88 4.07 3.21
N THR A 118 -12.76 3.69 3.81
CA THR A 118 -11.43 4.26 3.53
C THR A 118 -10.53 3.29 2.74
N VAL A 119 -10.63 1.99 3.00
CA VAL A 119 -9.77 0.97 2.37
C VAL A 119 -10.48 0.31 1.19
N GLY A 120 -9.86 0.36 0.02
CA GLY A 120 -10.16 -0.54 -1.09
C GLY A 120 -11.25 -0.14 -2.05
N ARG A 121 -11.74 1.11 -2.05
CA ARG A 121 -12.66 1.56 -3.10
C ARG A 121 -11.94 1.82 -4.41
N GLY A 122 -11.91 0.84 -5.27
CA GLY A 122 -11.61 1.04 -6.68
C GLY A 122 -10.15 0.91 -7.10
N PHE A 123 -9.22 0.58 -6.19
CA PHE A 123 -7.79 0.55 -6.52
C PHE A 123 -7.24 -0.83 -6.90
N LEU A 124 -7.98 -1.90 -6.59
CA LEU A 124 -7.59 -3.27 -6.92
C LEU A 124 -8.03 -3.72 -8.33
N GLY A 125 -8.63 -2.83 -9.13
CA GLY A 125 -8.98 -3.10 -10.53
C GLY A 125 -7.91 -2.57 -11.50
N GLU A 126 -7.98 -2.97 -12.77
CA GLU A 126 -7.04 -2.54 -13.82
C GLU A 126 -7.04 -1.01 -14.00
N THR A 127 -8.21 -0.39 -13.98
CA THR A 127 -8.37 1.07 -14.08
C THR A 127 -7.82 1.80 -12.85
N GLY A 128 -8.03 1.26 -11.64
CA GLY A 128 -7.50 1.83 -10.41
C GLY A 128 -5.97 1.74 -10.35
N ALA A 129 -5.41 0.60 -10.74
CA ALA A 129 -3.97 0.41 -10.82
C ALA A 129 -3.32 1.37 -11.83
N ALA A 130 -3.95 1.61 -12.99
CA ALA A 130 -3.44 2.55 -13.99
C ALA A 130 -3.39 3.98 -13.45
N SER A 131 -4.42 4.46 -12.77
CA SER A 131 -4.44 5.81 -12.21
C SER A 131 -3.41 6.02 -11.09
N ILE A 132 -3.14 4.98 -10.29
CA ILE A 132 -2.09 5.03 -9.27
C ILE A 132 -0.70 5.02 -9.91
N LEU A 133 -0.49 4.24 -10.98
CA LEU A 133 0.76 4.25 -11.74
C LEU A 133 1.04 5.63 -12.35
N ASP A 134 0.03 6.28 -12.92
CA ASP A 134 0.18 7.63 -13.47
C ASP A 134 0.67 8.62 -12.42
N VAL A 135 0.16 8.55 -11.18
CA VAL A 135 0.64 9.38 -10.06
C VAL A 135 2.07 9.02 -9.64
N ALA A 136 2.38 7.72 -9.58
CA ALA A 136 3.71 7.28 -9.13
C ALA A 136 4.84 7.62 -10.12
N PHE A 137 4.50 7.88 -11.39
CA PHE A 137 5.47 8.23 -12.44
C PHE A 137 5.39 9.70 -12.91
N ALA A 138 4.54 10.53 -12.28
CA ALA A 138 4.43 11.95 -12.59
C ALA A 138 5.60 12.74 -12.01
#